data_ae231381eac4a4cd7bf40749f77f071c
#
_entry.id   ae231381eac4a4cd7bf40749f77f071c
#
_cell.length_a   1.000
_cell.length_b   1.000
_cell.length_c   1.000
_cell.angle_alpha   90.00
_cell.angle_beta   90.00
_cell.angle_gamma   90.00
#
_symmetry.space_group_name_H-M   'P 1'
#
loop_
_entity.id
_entity.type
_entity.pdbx_description
1 polymer ?
#
loop_
_entity_poly.entity_id
_entity_poly.type
_entity_poly.pdbx_seq_one_letter_code
_entity_poly.pdbx_strand_id
1 'polypeptide(L)'
;MEILVNQRYFMSFASTSISPIDGRYSNQTESLKPIFSEFGLIKHRVKVEILWLIALSNDSDIRELPKFSNQNLKHLNHLILEFSEKDAKAIKQIERKTNHDVKAVEYWLRNQLKLKKMNKANEFIHFSLTSEDVNNLAYAVMLKEGLSSIVIPSIKKIRSLLK
;
A
#
# COMPACT_ATOMS: atom_id res chain seq x y z
N MET A 1 21.46 -14.95 31.04
CA MET A 1 22.21 -13.76 30.57
C MET A 1 21.67 -13.20 29.22
N GLU A 2 21.11 -14.04 28.34
CA GLU A 2 20.52 -13.60 27.05
C GLU A 2 19.21 -12.78 27.15
N ILE A 3 18.36 -13.09 28.15
CA ILE A 3 17.08 -12.38 28.32
C ILE A 3 17.26 -10.90 28.73
N LEU A 4 18.30 -10.59 29.50
CA LEU A 4 18.59 -9.22 29.92
C LEU A 4 19.22 -8.37 28.82
N VAL A 5 19.96 -8.96 27.89
CA VAL A 5 20.54 -8.27 26.72
C VAL A 5 19.43 -7.86 25.74
N ASN A 6 18.43 -8.76 25.52
CA ASN A 6 17.29 -8.47 24.64
C ASN A 6 16.39 -7.35 25.19
N GLN A 7 16.15 -7.28 26.52
CA GLN A 7 15.36 -6.21 27.12
C GLN A 7 16.07 -4.83 27.06
N ARG A 8 17.39 -4.79 27.20
CA ARG A 8 18.16 -3.54 27.06
C ARG A 8 18.13 -2.99 25.62
N TYR A 9 18.21 -3.86 24.63
CA TYR A 9 18.13 -3.47 23.21
C TYR A 9 16.74 -2.95 22.83
N PHE A 10 15.69 -3.59 23.36
CA PHE A 10 14.30 -3.20 23.09
C PHE A 10 13.94 -1.86 23.74
N MET A 11 14.40 -1.61 24.99
CA MET A 11 14.14 -0.32 25.66
C MET A 11 14.90 0.84 25.01
N SER A 12 16.13 0.65 24.53
CA SER A 12 16.89 1.71 23.87
C SER A 12 16.29 2.10 22.52
N PHE A 13 15.78 1.14 21.76
CA PHE A 13 15.14 1.37 20.47
C PHE A 13 13.79 2.11 20.65
N ALA A 14 12.96 1.67 21.58
CA ALA A 14 11.67 2.28 21.86
C ALA A 14 11.79 3.72 22.37
N SER A 15 12.85 4.05 23.13
CA SER A 15 13.07 5.39 23.69
C SER A 15 13.52 6.44 22.67
N THR A 16 14.02 6.00 21.50
CA THR A 16 14.46 6.88 20.39
C THR A 16 13.45 6.96 19.25
N SER A 17 12.28 6.32 19.39
CA SER A 17 11.21 6.41 18.40
C SER A 17 10.64 7.82 18.32
N ILE A 18 10.28 8.28 17.12
CA ILE A 18 9.77 9.65 16.89
C ILE A 18 8.43 9.87 17.60
N SER A 19 7.63 8.82 17.71
CA SER A 19 6.30 8.87 18.32
C SER A 19 6.13 7.77 19.37
N PRO A 20 5.36 8.00 20.45
CA PRO A 20 4.97 6.94 21.38
C PRO A 20 4.23 5.78 20.70
N ILE A 21 3.57 6.01 19.56
CA ILE A 21 2.82 4.99 18.81
C ILE A 21 3.75 3.92 18.26
N ASP A 22 4.89 4.31 17.71
CA ASP A 22 5.91 3.40 17.15
C ASP A 22 7.04 3.09 18.16
N GLY A 23 7.00 3.70 19.34
CA GLY A 23 7.86 3.44 20.48
C GLY A 23 7.16 2.60 21.55
N ARG A 24 6.79 3.27 22.66
CA ARG A 24 6.19 2.66 23.85
C ARG A 24 4.95 1.79 23.55
N TYR A 25 4.13 2.20 22.58
CA TYR A 25 2.88 1.55 22.23
C TYR A 25 2.97 0.70 20.95
N SER A 26 4.17 0.44 20.44
CA SER A 26 4.36 -0.29 19.17
C SER A 26 3.70 -1.68 19.14
N ASN A 27 3.70 -2.40 20.28
CA ASN A 27 3.06 -3.72 20.39
C ASN A 27 1.51 -3.62 20.33
N GLN A 28 0.94 -2.54 20.87
CA GLN A 28 -0.51 -2.31 20.86
C GLN A 28 -1.01 -1.82 19.48
N THR A 29 -0.14 -1.25 18.68
CA THR A 29 -0.44 -0.71 17.35
C THR A 29 0.01 -1.62 16.20
N GLU A 30 0.48 -2.83 16.51
CA GLU A 30 1.00 -3.80 15.53
C GLU A 30 0.01 -4.07 14.38
N SER A 31 -1.27 -4.21 14.71
CA SER A 31 -2.34 -4.44 13.72
C SER A 31 -2.57 -3.27 12.75
N LEU A 32 -2.09 -2.06 13.08
CA LEU A 32 -2.20 -0.88 12.23
C LEU A 32 -1.03 -0.74 11.25
N LYS A 33 0.10 -1.39 11.50
CA LYS A 33 1.30 -1.30 10.66
C LYS A 33 1.08 -1.70 9.20
N PRO A 34 0.36 -2.80 8.88
CA PRO A 34 0.09 -3.17 7.48
C PRO A 34 -0.69 -2.12 6.69
N ILE A 35 -1.38 -1.20 7.39
CA ILE A 35 -2.23 -0.17 6.80
C ILE A 35 -1.54 1.19 6.80
N PHE A 36 -1.00 1.64 7.96
CA PHE A 36 -0.55 3.02 8.17
C PHE A 36 0.97 3.21 8.14
N SER A 37 1.76 2.16 7.96
CA SER A 37 3.20 2.28 7.75
C SER A 37 3.52 2.76 6.32
N GLU A 38 4.79 3.08 6.05
CA GLU A 38 5.26 3.36 4.69
C GLU A 38 4.96 2.19 3.73
N PHE A 39 5.11 0.94 4.20
CA PHE A 39 4.69 -0.24 3.46
C PHE A 39 3.20 -0.19 3.10
N GLY A 40 2.35 0.14 4.08
CA GLY A 40 0.91 0.31 3.89
C GLY A 40 0.59 1.37 2.84
N LEU A 41 1.24 2.53 2.91
CA LEU A 41 1.05 3.61 1.93
C LEU A 41 1.44 3.17 0.52
N ILE A 42 2.61 2.55 0.35
CA ILE A 42 3.06 2.04 -0.96
C ILE A 42 2.07 1.01 -1.52
N LYS A 43 1.63 0.06 -0.69
CA LYS A 43 0.61 -0.94 -1.05
C LYS A 43 -0.69 -0.30 -1.54
N HIS A 44 -1.16 0.73 -0.85
CA HIS A 44 -2.41 1.41 -1.23
C HIS A 44 -2.26 2.27 -2.48
N ARG A 45 -1.10 2.89 -2.71
CA ARG A 45 -0.80 3.56 -3.99
C ARG A 45 -0.83 2.58 -5.16
N VAL A 46 -0.19 1.41 -5.02
CA VAL A 46 -0.25 0.32 -6.02
C VAL A 46 -1.70 -0.10 -6.28
N LYS A 47 -2.49 -0.26 -5.22
CA LYS A 47 -3.92 -0.60 -5.33
C LYS A 47 -4.71 0.46 -6.10
N VAL A 48 -4.49 1.74 -5.81
CA VAL A 48 -5.17 2.87 -6.50
C VAL A 48 -4.82 2.87 -7.98
N GLU A 49 -3.54 2.79 -8.34
CA GLU A 49 -3.09 2.77 -9.73
C GLU A 49 -3.67 1.59 -10.51
N ILE A 50 -3.69 0.41 -9.92
CA ILE A 50 -4.26 -0.79 -10.56
C ILE A 50 -5.77 -0.65 -10.76
N LEU A 51 -6.50 -0.19 -9.73
CA LEU A 51 -7.95 0.00 -9.83
C LEU A 51 -8.31 1.07 -10.84
N TRP A 52 -7.53 2.16 -10.92
CA TRP A 52 -7.69 3.19 -11.93
C TRP A 52 -7.46 2.63 -13.34
N LEU A 53 -6.37 1.89 -13.55
CA LEU A 53 -6.07 1.24 -14.82
C LEU A 53 -7.20 0.27 -15.27
N ILE A 54 -7.79 -0.48 -14.32
CA ILE A 54 -8.94 -1.34 -14.59
C ILE A 54 -10.17 -0.51 -14.96
N ALA A 55 -10.42 0.60 -14.27
CA ALA A 55 -11.52 1.51 -14.57
C ALA A 55 -11.39 2.08 -16.00
N LEU A 56 -10.21 2.58 -16.36
CA LEU A 56 -9.92 3.07 -17.72
C LEU A 56 -10.16 1.98 -18.80
N SER A 57 -9.76 0.74 -18.53
CA SER A 57 -9.98 -0.36 -19.49
C SER A 57 -11.46 -0.75 -19.67
N ASN A 58 -12.33 -0.36 -18.76
CA ASN A 58 -13.77 -0.57 -18.85
C ASN A 58 -14.53 0.64 -19.41
N ASP A 59 -13.85 1.77 -19.59
CA ASP A 59 -14.43 2.98 -20.15
C ASP A 59 -14.53 2.88 -21.67
N SER A 60 -15.73 3.04 -22.21
CA SER A 60 -15.99 2.95 -23.65
C SER A 60 -15.40 4.11 -24.45
N ASP A 61 -15.11 5.23 -23.82
CA ASP A 61 -14.55 6.40 -24.46
C ASP A 61 -13.03 6.30 -24.65
N ILE A 62 -12.38 5.39 -23.92
CA ILE A 62 -10.94 5.12 -24.03
C ILE A 62 -10.70 3.90 -24.92
N ARG A 63 -10.83 4.10 -26.23
CA ARG A 63 -10.73 3.01 -27.24
C ARG A 63 -9.33 2.43 -27.41
N GLU A 64 -8.30 3.21 -27.05
CA GLU A 64 -6.90 2.83 -27.17
C GLU A 64 -6.49 1.80 -26.10
N LEU A 65 -7.20 1.73 -24.97
CA LEU A 65 -7.00 0.73 -23.93
C LEU A 65 -8.08 -0.36 -24.03
N PRO A 66 -7.79 -1.53 -24.62
CA PRO A 66 -8.78 -2.57 -24.72
C PRO A 66 -9.15 -3.13 -23.36
N LYS A 67 -10.41 -3.56 -23.22
CA LYS A 67 -10.91 -4.22 -22.02
C LYS A 67 -10.03 -5.42 -21.64
N PHE A 68 -9.67 -5.50 -20.36
CA PHE A 68 -8.80 -6.57 -19.89
C PHE A 68 -9.50 -7.94 -19.90
N SER A 69 -8.76 -8.96 -20.33
CA SER A 69 -9.19 -10.34 -20.22
C SER A 69 -9.29 -10.76 -18.74
N ASN A 70 -10.05 -11.83 -18.46
CA ASN A 70 -10.12 -12.42 -17.13
C ASN A 70 -8.73 -12.81 -16.57
N GLN A 71 -7.82 -13.24 -17.44
CA GLN A 71 -6.44 -13.57 -17.04
C GLN A 71 -5.67 -12.31 -16.60
N ASN A 72 -5.81 -11.21 -17.33
CA ASN A 72 -5.18 -9.93 -16.98
C ASN A 72 -5.75 -9.37 -15.68
N LEU A 73 -7.08 -9.42 -15.49
CA LEU A 73 -7.73 -9.01 -14.26
C LEU A 73 -7.28 -9.84 -13.06
N LYS A 74 -7.15 -11.16 -13.21
CA LYS A 74 -6.60 -12.03 -12.16
C LYS A 74 -5.17 -11.65 -11.79
N HIS A 75 -4.33 -11.33 -12.79
CA HIS A 75 -2.96 -10.88 -12.53
C HIS A 75 -2.92 -9.54 -11.78
N LEU A 76 -3.69 -8.54 -12.24
CA LEU A 76 -3.75 -7.23 -11.59
C LEU A 76 -4.25 -7.34 -10.14
N ASN A 77 -5.30 -8.12 -9.91
CA ASN A 77 -5.80 -8.38 -8.56
C ASN A 77 -4.77 -9.12 -7.68
N HIS A 78 -4.03 -10.07 -8.26
CA HIS A 78 -2.95 -10.76 -7.55
C HIS A 78 -1.86 -9.79 -7.07
N LEU A 79 -1.46 -8.80 -7.88
CA LEU A 79 -0.50 -7.78 -7.48
C LEU A 79 -0.99 -6.95 -6.27
N ILE A 80 -2.29 -6.75 -6.13
CA ILE A 80 -2.87 -6.04 -4.96
C ILE A 80 -2.88 -6.95 -3.73
N LEU A 81 -3.35 -8.19 -3.89
CA LEU A 81 -3.59 -9.12 -2.78
C LEU A 81 -2.30 -9.65 -2.19
N GLU A 82 -1.34 -10.01 -3.05
CA GLU A 82 -0.06 -10.62 -2.68
C GLU A 82 1.09 -9.61 -2.60
N PHE A 83 0.76 -8.31 -2.49
CA PHE A 83 1.78 -7.26 -2.35
C PHE A 83 2.59 -7.48 -1.08
N SER A 84 3.90 -7.61 -1.23
CA SER A 84 4.83 -8.03 -0.19
C SER A 84 5.88 -6.95 0.14
N GLU A 85 6.60 -7.14 1.25
CA GLU A 85 7.76 -6.30 1.57
C GLU A 85 8.85 -6.32 0.49
N LYS A 86 8.98 -7.43 -0.25
CA LYS A 86 9.91 -7.52 -1.38
C LYS A 86 9.53 -6.53 -2.48
N ASP A 87 8.24 -6.40 -2.76
CA ASP A 87 7.72 -5.46 -3.76
C ASP A 87 7.92 -4.02 -3.30
N ALA A 88 7.61 -3.73 -2.04
CA ALA A 88 7.87 -2.42 -1.45
C ALA A 88 9.36 -2.05 -1.50
N LYS A 89 10.26 -2.97 -1.17
CA LYS A 89 11.72 -2.78 -1.29
C LYS A 89 12.15 -2.50 -2.74
N ALA A 90 11.55 -3.20 -3.73
CA ALA A 90 11.82 -2.95 -5.14
C ALA A 90 11.36 -1.54 -5.57
N ILE A 91 10.18 -1.09 -5.12
CA ILE A 91 9.70 0.27 -5.35
C ILE A 91 10.64 1.30 -4.71
N LYS A 92 11.07 1.09 -3.47
CA LYS A 92 12.03 1.98 -2.78
C LYS A 92 13.39 2.05 -3.48
N GLN A 93 13.84 0.98 -4.14
CA GLN A 93 15.06 1.00 -4.96
C GLN A 93 14.91 1.89 -6.21
N ILE A 94 13.72 1.88 -6.82
CA ILE A 94 13.40 2.77 -7.95
C ILE A 94 13.31 4.22 -7.45
N GLU A 95 12.64 4.46 -6.33
CA GLU A 95 12.49 5.78 -5.72
C GLU A 95 13.84 6.46 -5.43
N ARG A 96 14.82 5.71 -4.93
CA ARG A 96 16.19 6.23 -4.72
C ARG A 96 16.84 6.78 -5.98
N LYS A 97 16.45 6.29 -7.16
CA LYS A 97 16.99 6.75 -8.46
C LYS A 97 16.18 7.89 -9.05
N THR A 98 14.87 7.86 -8.86
CA THR A 98 13.95 8.84 -9.44
C THR A 98 13.73 10.06 -8.54
N ASN A 99 14.04 9.92 -7.25
CA ASN A 99 13.73 10.88 -6.19
C ASN A 99 12.26 11.29 -6.19
N HIS A 100 11.38 10.34 -6.51
CA HIS A 100 9.94 10.57 -6.61
C HIS A 100 9.16 9.29 -6.27
N ASP A 101 8.40 9.31 -5.20
CA ASP A 101 7.71 8.17 -4.59
C ASP A 101 6.60 7.57 -5.48
N VAL A 102 5.65 8.39 -5.95
CA VAL A 102 4.56 7.93 -6.81
C VAL A 102 5.09 7.45 -8.17
N LYS A 103 6.06 8.17 -8.76
CA LYS A 103 6.71 7.77 -10.01
C LYS A 103 7.41 6.40 -9.88
N ALA A 104 7.94 6.08 -8.72
CA ALA A 104 8.52 4.76 -8.45
C ALA A 104 7.48 3.64 -8.52
N VAL A 105 6.27 3.88 -8.02
CA VAL A 105 5.13 2.95 -8.15
C VAL A 105 4.77 2.71 -9.62
N GLU A 106 4.67 3.79 -10.42
CA GLU A 106 4.39 3.69 -11.86
C GLU A 106 5.44 2.82 -12.58
N TYR A 107 6.73 3.05 -12.35
CA TYR A 107 7.80 2.27 -12.99
C TYR A 107 7.78 0.81 -12.56
N TRP A 108 7.50 0.53 -11.29
CA TRP A 108 7.35 -0.84 -10.81
C TRP A 108 6.17 -1.53 -11.51
N LEU A 109 5.00 -0.88 -11.59
CA LEU A 109 3.82 -1.42 -12.29
C LEU A 109 4.10 -1.66 -13.77
N ARG A 110 4.75 -0.72 -14.47
CA ARG A 110 5.17 -0.90 -15.87
C ARG A 110 6.01 -2.16 -16.06
N ASN A 111 6.91 -2.46 -15.13
CA ASN A 111 7.69 -3.69 -15.16
C ASN A 111 6.82 -4.93 -14.94
N GLN A 112 5.86 -4.90 -14.01
CA GLN A 112 4.93 -6.02 -13.80
C GLN A 112 4.06 -6.30 -15.05
N LEU A 113 3.57 -5.26 -15.72
CA LEU A 113 2.77 -5.41 -16.93
C LEU A 113 3.58 -5.96 -18.11
N LYS A 114 4.83 -5.53 -18.28
CA LYS A 114 5.74 -6.07 -19.31
C LYS A 114 5.95 -7.58 -19.16
N LEU A 115 6.12 -8.08 -17.94
CA LEU A 115 6.26 -9.51 -17.66
C LEU A 115 5.06 -10.34 -18.12
N LYS A 116 3.88 -9.74 -18.22
CA LYS A 116 2.63 -10.37 -18.69
C LYS A 116 2.23 -9.96 -20.12
N LYS A 117 3.13 -9.32 -20.85
CA LYS A 117 2.91 -8.86 -22.24
C LYS A 117 1.73 -7.89 -22.38
N MET A 118 1.43 -7.12 -21.31
CA MET A 118 0.37 -6.11 -21.29
C MET A 118 0.91 -4.73 -21.72
N ASN A 119 1.76 -4.70 -22.75
CA ASN A 119 2.51 -3.50 -23.14
C ASN A 119 1.63 -2.29 -23.49
N LYS A 120 0.46 -2.52 -24.12
CA LYS A 120 -0.50 -1.44 -24.43
C LYS A 120 -1.03 -0.72 -23.19
N ALA A 121 -1.15 -1.42 -22.07
CA ALA A 121 -1.63 -0.85 -20.81
C ALA A 121 -0.58 0.05 -20.12
N ASN A 122 0.69 -0.05 -20.48
CA ASN A 122 1.75 0.75 -19.84
C ASN A 122 1.57 2.26 -19.97
N GLU A 123 1.03 2.72 -21.09
CA GLU A 123 0.83 4.15 -21.35
C GLU A 123 -0.36 4.72 -20.57
N PHE A 124 -1.21 3.84 -20.03
CA PHE A 124 -2.38 4.21 -19.24
C PHE A 124 -2.16 4.14 -17.73
N ILE A 125 -0.97 3.68 -17.28
CA ILE A 125 -0.60 3.79 -15.87
C ILE A 125 -0.48 5.28 -15.54
N HIS A 126 -1.14 5.71 -14.46
CA HIS A 126 -1.18 7.11 -14.02
C HIS A 126 -1.81 8.09 -15.03
N PHE A 127 -2.55 7.58 -16.00
CA PHE A 127 -3.15 8.40 -17.04
C PHE A 127 -4.16 9.38 -16.44
N SER A 128 -4.00 10.66 -16.74
CA SER A 128 -4.85 11.76 -16.24
C SER A 128 -4.88 11.93 -14.70
N LEU A 129 -3.93 11.34 -13.96
CA LEU A 129 -3.78 11.54 -12.52
C LEU A 129 -2.59 12.46 -12.22
N THR A 130 -2.66 13.12 -11.08
CA THR A 130 -1.49 13.70 -10.40
C THR A 130 -1.06 12.79 -9.27
N SER A 131 0.16 12.98 -8.75
CA SER A 131 0.61 12.26 -7.56
C SER A 131 -0.30 12.48 -6.36
N GLU A 132 -0.90 13.66 -6.26
CA GLU A 132 -1.80 14.01 -5.17
C GLU A 132 -3.14 13.28 -5.26
N ASP A 133 -3.67 13.02 -6.46
CA ASP A 133 -4.86 12.19 -6.64
C ASP A 133 -4.61 10.77 -6.10
N VAL A 134 -3.46 10.19 -6.42
CA VAL A 134 -3.07 8.86 -5.92
C VAL A 134 -2.90 8.86 -4.40
N ASN A 135 -2.25 9.89 -3.83
CA ASN A 135 -2.05 10.03 -2.40
C ASN A 135 -3.37 10.15 -1.65
N ASN A 136 -4.24 11.05 -2.09
CA ASN A 136 -5.54 11.28 -1.44
C ASN A 136 -6.41 10.02 -1.45
N LEU A 137 -6.48 9.32 -2.58
CA LEU A 137 -7.22 8.06 -2.68
C LEU A 137 -6.58 6.96 -1.81
N ALA A 138 -5.25 6.85 -1.79
CA ALA A 138 -4.56 5.89 -0.93
C ALA A 138 -4.87 6.15 0.54
N TYR A 139 -4.74 7.39 1.03
CA TYR A 139 -5.07 7.76 2.40
C TYR A 139 -6.54 7.51 2.75
N ALA A 140 -7.46 7.82 1.84
CA ALA A 140 -8.89 7.56 2.05
C ALA A 140 -9.18 6.05 2.22
N VAL A 141 -8.55 5.21 1.39
CA VAL A 141 -8.70 3.74 1.49
C VAL A 141 -8.05 3.21 2.76
N MET A 142 -6.84 3.68 3.12
CA MET A 142 -6.15 3.32 4.37
C MET A 142 -7.02 3.67 5.59
N LEU A 143 -7.55 4.89 5.64
CA LEU A 143 -8.40 5.34 6.73
C LEU A 143 -9.67 4.49 6.84
N LYS A 144 -10.35 4.24 5.71
CA LYS A 144 -11.53 3.39 5.66
C LYS A 144 -11.23 1.97 6.17
N GLU A 145 -10.13 1.38 5.73
CA GLU A 145 -9.71 0.03 6.14
C GLU A 145 -9.37 -0.02 7.62
N GLY A 146 -8.55 0.92 8.12
CA GLY A 146 -8.16 0.98 9.53
C GLY A 146 -9.35 1.21 10.47
N LEU A 147 -10.27 2.12 10.10
CA LEU A 147 -11.49 2.35 10.87
C LEU A 147 -12.39 1.12 10.91
N SER A 148 -12.66 0.53 9.75
CA SER A 148 -13.64 -0.57 9.66
C SER A 148 -13.12 -1.89 10.25
N SER A 149 -11.83 -2.20 10.07
CA SER A 149 -11.27 -3.50 10.46
C SER A 149 -10.66 -3.53 11.86
N ILE A 150 -10.23 -2.36 12.39
CA ILE A 150 -9.49 -2.31 13.65
C ILE A 150 -10.14 -1.38 14.68
N VAL A 151 -10.29 -0.08 14.35
CA VAL A 151 -10.68 0.92 15.34
C VAL A 151 -12.14 0.73 15.80
N ILE A 152 -13.09 0.63 14.87
CA ILE A 152 -14.52 0.44 15.22
C ILE A 152 -14.76 -0.86 15.96
N PRO A 153 -14.20 -2.03 15.55
CA PRO A 153 -14.30 -3.26 16.33
C PRO A 153 -13.74 -3.13 17.74
N SER A 154 -12.58 -2.46 17.90
CA SER A 154 -11.97 -2.24 19.23
C SER A 154 -12.85 -1.38 20.13
N ILE A 155 -13.41 -0.29 19.61
CA ILE A 155 -14.37 0.56 20.35
C ILE A 155 -15.63 -0.24 20.74
N LYS A 156 -16.18 -1.06 19.82
CA LYS A 156 -17.32 -1.92 20.11
C LYS A 156 -17.02 -2.93 21.23
N LYS A 157 -15.81 -3.50 21.25
CA LYS A 157 -15.35 -4.40 22.31
C LYS A 157 -15.30 -3.68 23.66
N ILE A 158 -14.70 -2.49 23.74
CA ILE A 158 -14.66 -1.68 24.97
C ILE A 158 -16.10 -1.41 25.45
N ARG A 159 -16.97 -0.94 24.57
CA ARG A 159 -18.38 -0.67 24.89
C ARG A 159 -19.10 -1.89 25.47
N SER A 160 -18.80 -3.09 24.95
CA SER A 160 -19.44 -4.33 25.46
C SER A 160 -18.96 -4.73 26.86
N LEU A 161 -17.73 -4.34 27.23
CA LEU A 161 -17.16 -4.62 28.55
C LEU A 161 -17.66 -3.63 29.63
N LEU A 162 -18.18 -2.47 29.22
CA LEU A 162 -18.72 -1.45 30.13
C LEU A 162 -20.22 -1.59 30.39
N LYS A 163 -20.90 -2.54 29.74
CA LYS A 163 -22.31 -2.89 29.97
C LYS A 163 -22.42 -4.06 30.94
#